data_98a72bced2149c5f65b93410f6dc51d6
#
_entry.id   98a72bced2149c5f65b93410f6dc51d6
#
_cell.length_a   1.000
_cell.length_b   1.000
_cell.length_c   1.000
_cell.angle_alpha   90.00
_cell.angle_beta   90.00
_cell.angle_gamma   90.00
#
_symmetry.space_group_name_H-M   'P 1'
#
loop_
_entity.id
_entity.type
_entity.pdbx_description
1 polymer ?
#
loop_
_entity_poly.entity_id
_entity_poly.type
_entity_poly.pdbx_seq_one_letter_code
_entity_poly.pdbx_strand_id
1 'polypeptide(L)'
;MKLRAVALACLMAACGGARGPLRAYFTAVQAGHPSYPDARFITGVGLSSATATDADTRARENVALQISTRLESETSSFQRFTTQTGTSETVTSRVSVRTSFDRAELIRVVERAEQEGVFYAYAVLDRAAADRELASAMSADLTTFQAAAETARKARAGQEAGAFAIAATEATKIRQRMDSVFVVRRAIAGHPAAEEKEYVGLRNQLLALVEEARARRVVGVVLKSGGAGPLSDLALNAVKRLGLRPDMAACATRERKDLSDSTELDVTPEEKCTEGSLGERCEVVVRLVAQACSGGASGAGTVTVVRGAHPSDREKARRLAWDKVTVQAVEAAVRDALKGILIEE
;
A
#
# COMPACT_ATOMS: atom_id res chain seq x y z
N MET A 1 -28.89 -9.41 -48.25
CA MET A 1 -29.47 -10.55 -47.54
C MET A 1 -29.25 -10.40 -46.02
N LYS A 2 -29.94 -9.47 -45.32
CA LYS A 2 -29.82 -9.25 -43.86
C LYS A 2 -31.14 -8.81 -43.20
N LEU A 3 -32.29 -9.34 -43.61
CA LEU A 3 -33.60 -8.96 -43.07
C LEU A 3 -34.49 -10.14 -42.64
N ARG A 4 -33.95 -11.30 -42.27
CA ARG A 4 -34.76 -12.48 -41.89
C ARG A 4 -34.50 -13.00 -40.47
N ALA A 5 -33.71 -12.35 -39.63
CA ALA A 5 -33.41 -12.83 -38.27
C ALA A 5 -34.28 -12.23 -37.16
N VAL A 6 -35.07 -11.19 -37.43
CA VAL A 6 -35.88 -10.50 -36.39
C VAL A 6 -37.28 -11.12 -36.22
N ALA A 7 -37.79 -11.88 -37.18
CA ALA A 7 -39.16 -12.42 -37.13
C ALA A 7 -39.32 -13.75 -36.37
N LEU A 8 -38.24 -14.41 -35.92
CA LEU A 8 -38.35 -15.73 -35.25
C LEU A 8 -38.32 -15.63 -33.70
N ALA A 9 -38.07 -14.47 -33.13
CA ALA A 9 -38.06 -14.28 -31.67
C ALA A 9 -39.44 -14.12 -31.02
N CYS A 10 -40.51 -13.92 -31.86
CA CYS A 10 -41.87 -13.68 -31.35
C CYS A 10 -42.74 -14.94 -31.17
N LEU A 11 -42.29 -16.14 -31.49
CA LEU A 11 -43.12 -17.36 -31.45
C LEU A 11 -42.79 -18.36 -30.34
N MET A 12 -41.87 -18.08 -29.43
CA MET A 12 -41.57 -18.96 -28.29
C MET A 12 -42.08 -18.43 -26.93
N ALA A 13 -43.03 -17.50 -26.92
CA ALA A 13 -43.53 -16.88 -25.68
C ALA A 13 -44.86 -17.49 -25.17
N ALA A 14 -45.14 -18.76 -25.41
CA ALA A 14 -46.41 -19.34 -25.04
C ALA A 14 -46.39 -20.62 -24.19
N CYS A 15 -45.47 -20.77 -23.24
CA CYS A 15 -45.62 -21.73 -22.13
C CYS A 15 -44.58 -21.49 -21.05
N GLY A 16 -44.89 -20.62 -20.07
CA GLY A 16 -44.10 -20.40 -18.86
C GLY A 16 -44.35 -19.02 -18.35
N GLY A 17 -44.85 -18.87 -17.14
CA GLY A 17 -45.33 -17.68 -16.44
C GLY A 17 -44.78 -16.37 -16.97
N ALA A 18 -45.64 -15.48 -17.42
CA ALA A 18 -45.35 -14.24 -18.14
C ALA A 18 -44.31 -13.38 -17.43
N ARG A 19 -43.04 -13.57 -17.77
CA ARG A 19 -42.01 -12.58 -17.47
C ARG A 19 -42.30 -11.37 -18.33
N GLY A 20 -42.65 -10.24 -17.73
CA GLY A 20 -43.00 -9.03 -18.48
C GLY A 20 -41.95 -8.69 -19.54
N PRO A 21 -42.34 -8.10 -20.68
CA PRO A 21 -41.47 -7.85 -21.81
C PRO A 21 -40.23 -7.03 -21.47
N LEU A 22 -40.31 -6.11 -20.52
CA LEU A 22 -39.15 -5.33 -20.06
C LEU A 22 -38.12 -6.19 -19.31
N ARG A 23 -38.55 -7.14 -18.47
CA ARG A 23 -37.63 -8.06 -17.80
C ARG A 23 -36.86 -8.91 -18.82
N ALA A 24 -37.53 -9.40 -19.84
CA ALA A 24 -36.89 -10.13 -20.92
C ALA A 24 -35.90 -9.25 -21.72
N TYR A 25 -36.26 -7.98 -21.99
CA TYR A 25 -35.39 -7.01 -22.61
C TYR A 25 -34.13 -6.76 -21.75
N PHE A 26 -34.26 -6.36 -20.48
CA PHE A 26 -33.13 -6.08 -19.61
C PHE A 26 -32.24 -7.32 -19.37
N THR A 27 -32.80 -8.51 -19.37
CA THR A 27 -32.03 -9.76 -19.35
C THR A 27 -31.25 -9.96 -20.65
N ALA A 28 -31.84 -9.67 -21.78
CA ALA A 28 -31.17 -9.78 -23.07
C ALA A 28 -30.05 -8.75 -23.25
N VAL A 29 -30.28 -7.49 -22.85
CA VAL A 29 -29.26 -6.43 -22.95
C VAL A 29 -28.12 -6.63 -21.93
N GLN A 30 -28.36 -7.35 -20.86
CA GLN A 30 -27.28 -7.76 -19.95
C GLN A 30 -26.28 -8.72 -20.60
N ALA A 31 -26.74 -9.54 -21.55
CA ALA A 31 -25.90 -10.43 -22.35
C ALA A 31 -25.21 -9.73 -23.53
N GLY A 32 -25.68 -8.54 -23.91
CA GLY A 32 -25.10 -7.70 -24.96
C GLY A 32 -26.07 -6.64 -25.46
N HIS A 33 -25.72 -5.38 -25.35
CA HIS A 33 -26.54 -4.25 -25.79
C HIS A 33 -26.05 -3.73 -27.14
N PRO A 34 -26.94 -3.56 -28.15
CA PRO A 34 -26.52 -3.13 -29.49
C PRO A 34 -25.79 -1.78 -29.53
N SER A 35 -26.22 -0.83 -28.70
CA SER A 35 -25.63 0.52 -28.64
C SER A 35 -24.43 0.62 -27.67
N TYR A 36 -24.23 -0.38 -26.81
CA TYR A 36 -23.17 -0.38 -25.77
C TYR A 36 -22.39 -1.71 -25.80
N PRO A 37 -21.61 -1.98 -26.86
CA PRO A 37 -20.87 -3.23 -27.02
C PRO A 37 -19.78 -3.36 -25.93
N ASP A 38 -19.57 -4.58 -25.41
CA ASP A 38 -18.65 -4.91 -24.32
C ASP A 38 -17.18 -4.53 -24.62
N ALA A 39 -16.81 -4.52 -25.90
CA ALA A 39 -15.49 -4.07 -26.33
C ALA A 39 -15.20 -2.60 -25.94
N ARG A 40 -16.26 -1.78 -25.86
CA ARG A 40 -16.15 -0.34 -25.55
C ARG A 40 -16.69 0.02 -24.16
N PHE A 41 -17.67 -0.72 -23.67
CA PHE A 41 -18.38 -0.39 -22.44
C PHE A 41 -18.28 -1.51 -21.42
N ILE A 42 -18.32 -1.15 -20.13
CA ILE A 42 -18.67 -2.03 -19.03
C ILE A 42 -20.10 -1.67 -18.66
N THR A 43 -20.97 -2.65 -18.56
CA THR A 43 -22.42 -2.43 -18.46
C THR A 43 -23.00 -3.12 -17.24
N GLY A 44 -24.08 -2.58 -16.66
CA GLY A 44 -24.77 -3.16 -15.53
C GLY A 44 -26.26 -2.88 -15.55
N VAL A 45 -27.03 -3.88 -15.12
CA VAL A 45 -28.49 -3.78 -14.96
C VAL A 45 -28.83 -3.70 -13.48
N GLY A 46 -29.69 -2.76 -13.11
CA GLY A 46 -30.26 -2.64 -11.77
C GLY A 46 -31.77 -2.83 -11.78
N LEU A 47 -32.30 -3.50 -10.78
CA LEU A 47 -33.72 -3.72 -10.57
C LEU A 47 -34.10 -3.33 -9.14
N SER A 48 -35.27 -2.68 -8.98
CA SER A 48 -35.83 -2.38 -7.68
C SER A 48 -37.36 -2.43 -7.73
N SER A 49 -37.97 -2.98 -6.69
CA SER A 49 -39.41 -2.87 -6.44
C SER A 49 -39.75 -1.68 -5.54
N ALA A 50 -38.75 -0.92 -5.06
CA ALA A 50 -38.95 0.20 -4.16
C ALA A 50 -38.94 1.53 -4.92
N THR A 51 -37.83 1.88 -5.59
CA THR A 51 -37.68 3.18 -6.27
C THR A 51 -36.80 3.08 -7.52
N ALA A 52 -36.97 4.05 -8.44
CA ALA A 52 -36.08 4.21 -9.59
C ALA A 52 -34.64 4.52 -9.18
N THR A 53 -34.46 5.29 -8.10
CA THR A 53 -33.13 5.63 -7.56
C THR A 53 -32.38 4.38 -7.06
N ASP A 54 -33.10 3.44 -6.43
CA ASP A 54 -32.47 2.17 -6.02
C ASP A 54 -32.08 1.31 -7.23
N ALA A 55 -32.90 1.30 -8.29
CA ALA A 55 -32.55 0.63 -9.53
C ALA A 55 -31.28 1.25 -10.16
N ASP A 56 -31.18 2.58 -10.21
CA ASP A 56 -29.99 3.31 -10.67
C ASP A 56 -28.75 2.94 -9.86
N THR A 57 -28.87 2.92 -8.52
CA THR A 57 -27.77 2.57 -7.62
C THR A 57 -27.29 1.15 -7.87
N ARG A 58 -28.21 0.19 -7.95
CA ARG A 58 -27.86 -1.22 -8.25
C ARG A 58 -27.22 -1.40 -9.64
N ALA A 59 -27.67 -0.64 -10.64
CA ALA A 59 -27.06 -0.68 -11.96
C ALA A 59 -25.59 -0.21 -11.91
N ARG A 60 -25.31 0.88 -11.18
CA ARG A 60 -23.94 1.38 -10.98
C ARG A 60 -23.09 0.41 -10.15
N GLU A 61 -23.66 -0.16 -9.08
CA GLU A 61 -22.99 -1.18 -8.26
C GLU A 61 -22.59 -2.41 -9.09
N ASN A 62 -23.44 -2.87 -10.00
CA ASN A 62 -23.14 -3.99 -10.89
C ASN A 62 -21.98 -3.68 -11.86
N VAL A 63 -21.87 -2.45 -12.37
CA VAL A 63 -20.69 -2.01 -13.15
C VAL A 63 -19.45 -1.98 -12.26
N ALA A 64 -19.55 -1.37 -11.08
CA ALA A 64 -18.43 -1.29 -10.13
C ALA A 64 -17.93 -2.67 -9.68
N LEU A 65 -18.83 -3.63 -9.45
CA LEU A 65 -18.50 -5.01 -9.09
C LEU A 65 -17.71 -5.71 -10.19
N GLN A 66 -18.10 -5.55 -11.46
CA GLN A 66 -17.35 -6.12 -12.58
C GLN A 66 -15.94 -5.54 -12.68
N ILE A 67 -15.78 -4.23 -12.42
CA ILE A 67 -14.47 -3.60 -12.38
C ILE A 67 -13.66 -4.17 -11.19
N SER A 68 -14.25 -4.27 -10.01
CA SER A 68 -13.58 -4.81 -8.80
C SER A 68 -13.10 -6.24 -9.01
N THR A 69 -13.90 -7.10 -9.65
CA THR A 69 -13.49 -8.47 -9.98
C THR A 69 -12.29 -8.50 -10.95
N ARG A 70 -12.27 -7.59 -11.92
CA ARG A 70 -11.11 -7.44 -12.83
C ARG A 70 -9.89 -6.87 -12.10
N LEU A 71 -10.07 -5.94 -11.16
CA LEU A 71 -8.99 -5.38 -10.35
C LEU A 71 -8.23 -6.46 -9.59
N GLU A 72 -8.90 -7.44 -9.01
CA GLU A 72 -8.25 -8.57 -8.31
C GLU A 72 -7.34 -9.37 -9.25
N SER A 73 -7.83 -9.68 -10.46
CA SER A 73 -7.07 -10.37 -11.49
C SER A 73 -5.88 -9.55 -11.99
N GLU A 74 -6.09 -8.26 -12.29
CA GLU A 74 -5.06 -7.36 -12.80
C GLU A 74 -4.00 -7.03 -11.74
N THR A 75 -4.37 -6.92 -10.47
CA THR A 75 -3.41 -6.76 -9.37
C THR A 75 -2.41 -7.91 -9.34
N SER A 76 -2.89 -9.15 -9.45
CA SER A 76 -2.04 -10.34 -9.51
C SER A 76 -1.14 -10.37 -10.74
N SER A 77 -1.63 -9.86 -11.87
CA SER A 77 -0.88 -9.77 -13.13
C SER A 77 0.17 -8.66 -13.09
N PHE A 78 -0.17 -7.50 -12.53
CA PHE A 78 0.74 -6.38 -12.34
C PHE A 78 1.88 -6.73 -11.39
N GLN A 79 1.59 -7.42 -10.28
CA GLN A 79 2.61 -7.92 -9.36
C GLN A 79 3.58 -8.88 -10.05
N ARG A 80 3.07 -9.85 -10.83
CA ARG A 80 3.92 -10.79 -11.61
C ARG A 80 4.81 -10.07 -12.62
N PHE A 81 4.27 -9.11 -13.35
CA PHE A 81 5.02 -8.32 -14.33
C PHE A 81 6.15 -7.54 -13.68
N THR A 82 5.91 -6.91 -12.52
CA THR A 82 6.93 -6.15 -11.79
C THR A 82 8.01 -7.04 -11.18
N THR A 83 7.70 -8.28 -10.82
CA THR A 83 8.67 -9.25 -10.29
C THR A 83 9.56 -9.86 -11.37
N GLN A 84 9.03 -10.08 -12.58
CA GLN A 84 9.78 -10.64 -13.71
C GLN A 84 10.79 -9.65 -14.33
N THR A 85 10.57 -8.34 -14.19
CA THR A 85 11.45 -7.31 -14.78
C THR A 85 12.66 -6.93 -13.92
N GLY A 86 12.91 -7.59 -12.82
CA GLY A 86 14.19 -7.50 -12.09
C GLY A 86 14.05 -7.12 -10.62
N THR A 87 14.77 -7.85 -9.88
CA THR A 87 15.13 -7.85 -8.47
C THR A 87 14.32 -8.80 -7.58
N SER A 88 15.11 -9.73 -7.08
CA SER A 88 14.95 -10.69 -6.01
C SER A 88 13.72 -10.49 -5.09
N GLU A 89 13.06 -11.54 -4.91
CA GLU A 89 12.03 -12.13 -4.03
C GLU A 89 11.65 -11.44 -2.70
N THR A 90 12.20 -10.29 -2.32
CA THR A 90 11.96 -9.72 -1.00
C THR A 90 11.00 -8.53 -0.98
N VAL A 91 10.59 -8.00 -2.12
CA VAL A 91 9.59 -6.92 -2.18
C VAL A 91 8.22 -7.51 -2.47
N THR A 92 7.68 -8.27 -1.53
CA THR A 92 6.23 -8.43 -1.43
C THR A 92 5.65 -7.12 -0.90
N SER A 93 5.83 -6.04 -1.64
CA SER A 93 4.99 -4.87 -1.50
C SER A 93 3.57 -5.34 -1.78
N ARG A 94 2.83 -5.66 -0.71
CA ARG A 94 1.39 -5.88 -0.78
C ARG A 94 0.84 -4.54 -1.26
N VAL A 95 0.66 -4.42 -2.57
CA VAL A 95 -0.23 -3.43 -3.13
C VAL A 95 -1.60 -3.80 -2.56
N SER A 96 -1.95 -3.25 -1.41
CA SER A 96 -3.31 -3.32 -0.91
C SER A 96 -4.11 -2.34 -1.77
N VAL A 97 -4.35 -2.74 -3.02
CA VAL A 97 -5.35 -2.09 -3.84
C VAL A 97 -6.65 -2.32 -3.08
N ARG A 98 -7.19 -1.25 -2.50
CA ARG A 98 -8.58 -1.29 -2.05
C ARG A 98 -9.38 -1.75 -3.26
N THR A 99 -9.96 -2.93 -3.17
CA THR A 99 -10.67 -3.64 -4.25
C THR A 99 -12.00 -2.98 -4.60
N SER A 100 -12.25 -1.74 -4.18
CA SER A 100 -13.46 -0.99 -4.50
C SER A 100 -13.16 0.09 -5.55
N PHE A 101 -13.88 0.02 -6.66
CA PHE A 101 -13.92 1.12 -7.63
C PHE A 101 -14.77 2.26 -7.04
N ASP A 102 -14.11 3.33 -6.61
CA ASP A 102 -14.73 4.47 -5.92
C ASP A 102 -15.07 5.67 -6.85
N ARG A 103 -14.84 5.51 -8.18
CA ARG A 103 -15.13 6.53 -9.21
C ARG A 103 -16.52 6.34 -9.83
N ALA A 104 -17.54 6.31 -8.97
CA ALA A 104 -18.94 6.10 -9.40
C ALA A 104 -19.46 7.18 -10.35
N GLU A 105 -18.84 8.38 -10.35
CA GLU A 105 -19.16 9.48 -11.27
C GLU A 105 -18.87 9.16 -12.73
N LEU A 106 -18.00 8.20 -13.03
CA LEU A 106 -17.70 7.74 -14.38
C LEU A 106 -18.77 6.79 -14.94
N ILE A 107 -19.68 6.29 -14.07
CA ILE A 107 -20.74 5.37 -14.44
C ILE A 107 -22.03 6.15 -14.69
N ARG A 108 -22.56 6.10 -15.89
CA ARG A 108 -23.78 6.81 -16.28
C ARG A 108 -24.94 5.84 -16.43
N VAL A 109 -26.11 6.18 -15.86
CA VAL A 109 -27.36 5.48 -16.16
C VAL A 109 -27.90 6.04 -17.48
N VAL A 110 -28.08 5.18 -18.47
CA VAL A 110 -28.45 5.54 -19.84
C VAL A 110 -29.87 5.14 -20.20
N GLU A 111 -30.44 4.14 -19.52
CA GLU A 111 -31.83 3.71 -19.76
C GLU A 111 -32.51 3.47 -18.41
N ARG A 112 -33.80 3.79 -18.39
CA ARG A 112 -34.71 3.53 -17.26
C ARG A 112 -36.06 3.08 -17.80
N ALA A 113 -36.69 2.15 -17.11
CA ALA A 113 -38.03 1.72 -17.42
C ALA A 113 -38.75 1.28 -16.13
N GLU A 114 -40.08 1.24 -16.20
CA GLU A 114 -40.91 0.73 -15.11
C GLU A 114 -41.97 -0.21 -15.70
N GLN A 115 -42.16 -1.36 -15.06
CA GLN A 115 -43.21 -2.30 -15.39
C GLN A 115 -43.72 -3.01 -14.15
N GLU A 116 -45.02 -2.97 -13.93
CA GLU A 116 -45.68 -3.68 -12.81
C GLU A 116 -45.09 -3.34 -11.45
N GLY A 117 -44.73 -2.07 -11.23
CA GLY A 117 -44.11 -1.61 -9.98
C GLY A 117 -42.64 -2.04 -9.79
N VAL A 118 -42.02 -2.57 -10.85
CA VAL A 118 -40.57 -2.84 -10.85
C VAL A 118 -39.87 -1.81 -11.73
N PHE A 119 -38.89 -1.12 -11.12
CA PHE A 119 -38.01 -0.17 -11.78
C PHE A 119 -36.79 -0.89 -12.32
N TYR A 120 -36.39 -0.54 -13.53
CA TYR A 120 -35.26 -1.06 -14.26
C TYR A 120 -34.32 0.08 -14.61
N ALA A 121 -33.01 -0.13 -14.48
CA ALA A 121 -31.99 0.81 -14.90
C ALA A 121 -30.86 0.08 -15.64
N TYR A 122 -30.29 0.74 -16.65
CA TYR A 122 -29.11 0.27 -17.37
C TYR A 122 -28.01 1.31 -17.25
N ALA A 123 -26.89 0.89 -16.68
CA ALA A 123 -25.72 1.76 -16.48
C ALA A 123 -24.56 1.32 -17.35
N VAL A 124 -23.76 2.29 -17.77
CA VAL A 124 -22.58 2.07 -18.62
C VAL A 124 -21.39 2.90 -18.14
N LEU A 125 -20.20 2.34 -18.31
CA LEU A 125 -18.91 3.03 -18.23
C LEU A 125 -18.23 2.92 -19.59
N ASP A 126 -17.94 4.04 -20.24
CA ASP A 126 -17.14 4.08 -21.48
C ASP A 126 -15.65 3.91 -21.11
N ARG A 127 -15.06 2.79 -21.51
CA ARG A 127 -13.69 2.40 -21.17
C ARG A 127 -12.67 3.44 -21.61
N ALA A 128 -12.77 3.94 -22.84
CA ALA A 128 -11.82 4.89 -23.38
C ALA A 128 -11.97 6.28 -22.74
N ALA A 129 -13.20 6.70 -22.40
CA ALA A 129 -13.42 7.96 -21.71
C ALA A 129 -12.90 7.89 -20.26
N ALA A 130 -13.19 6.81 -19.54
CA ALA A 130 -12.72 6.60 -18.18
C ALA A 130 -11.19 6.49 -18.12
N ASP A 131 -10.55 5.77 -19.06
CA ASP A 131 -9.09 5.68 -19.13
C ASP A 131 -8.44 7.05 -19.35
N ARG A 132 -8.98 7.88 -20.27
CA ARG A 132 -8.48 9.26 -20.48
C ARG A 132 -8.62 10.13 -19.24
N GLU A 133 -9.73 10.03 -18.53
CA GLU A 133 -9.96 10.80 -17.31
C GLU A 133 -8.95 10.42 -16.22
N LEU A 134 -8.75 9.12 -16.00
CA LEU A 134 -7.78 8.61 -15.06
C LEU A 134 -6.34 8.99 -15.47
N ALA A 135 -6.01 8.93 -16.76
CA ALA A 135 -4.72 9.37 -17.28
C ALA A 135 -4.47 10.87 -17.01
N SER A 136 -5.49 11.70 -17.25
CA SER A 136 -5.42 13.14 -16.99
C SER A 136 -5.21 13.43 -15.51
N ALA A 137 -5.97 12.79 -14.64
CA ALA A 137 -5.85 12.95 -13.18
C ALA A 137 -4.47 12.50 -12.65
N MET A 138 -3.85 11.50 -13.29
CA MET A 138 -2.54 10.94 -12.90
C MET A 138 -1.36 11.73 -13.46
N SER A 139 -1.55 12.57 -14.47
CA SER A 139 -0.45 13.18 -15.23
C SER A 139 0.52 14.01 -14.38
N ALA A 140 0.00 14.76 -13.41
CA ALA A 140 0.80 15.54 -12.46
C ALA A 140 1.63 14.63 -11.54
N ASP A 141 1.04 13.56 -11.02
CA ASP A 141 1.74 12.56 -10.19
C ASP A 141 2.85 11.86 -10.99
N LEU A 142 2.61 11.53 -12.26
CA LEU A 142 3.63 10.92 -13.13
C LEU A 142 4.83 11.85 -13.32
N THR A 143 4.59 13.12 -13.63
CA THR A 143 5.66 14.13 -13.79
C THR A 143 6.45 14.31 -12.50
N THR A 144 5.76 14.41 -11.36
CA THR A 144 6.40 14.56 -10.05
C THR A 144 7.20 13.30 -9.67
N PHE A 145 6.67 12.11 -9.95
CA PHE A 145 7.39 10.85 -9.75
C PHE A 145 8.67 10.80 -10.58
N GLN A 146 8.61 11.13 -11.87
CA GLN A 146 9.78 11.14 -12.76
C GLN A 146 10.86 12.11 -12.24
N ALA A 147 10.46 13.32 -11.84
CA ALA A 147 11.38 14.31 -11.28
C ALA A 147 12.02 13.84 -9.96
N ALA A 148 11.23 13.28 -9.04
CA ALA A 148 11.72 12.77 -7.76
C ALA A 148 12.64 11.54 -7.95
N ALA A 149 12.30 10.61 -8.84
CA ALA A 149 13.13 9.45 -9.14
C ALA A 149 14.48 9.86 -9.77
N GLU A 150 14.46 10.83 -10.67
CA GLU A 150 15.70 11.37 -11.28
C GLU A 150 16.57 12.12 -10.26
N THR A 151 15.94 12.89 -9.36
CA THR A 151 16.64 13.56 -8.25
C THR A 151 17.27 12.53 -7.31
N ALA A 152 16.55 11.47 -6.95
CA ALA A 152 17.08 10.38 -6.14
C ALA A 152 18.30 9.72 -6.84
N ARG A 153 18.20 9.44 -8.14
CA ARG A 153 19.30 8.86 -8.91
C ARG A 153 20.56 9.74 -8.91
N LYS A 154 20.39 11.06 -9.12
CA LYS A 154 21.50 12.04 -9.10
C LYS A 154 22.12 12.15 -7.71
N ALA A 155 21.31 12.28 -6.68
CA ALA A 155 21.77 12.36 -5.29
C ALA A 155 22.53 11.08 -4.87
N ARG A 156 22.08 9.90 -5.32
CA ARG A 156 22.80 8.64 -5.08
C ARG A 156 24.16 8.60 -5.76
N ALA A 157 24.23 9.04 -7.01
CA ALA A 157 25.49 9.14 -7.75
C ALA A 157 26.45 10.15 -7.12
N GLY A 158 25.94 11.28 -6.60
CA GLY A 158 26.70 12.31 -5.87
C GLY A 158 27.03 11.95 -4.42
N GLN A 159 26.60 10.77 -3.92
CA GLN A 159 26.74 10.35 -2.52
C GLN A 159 26.08 11.30 -1.50
N GLU A 160 25.03 11.98 -1.91
CA GLU A 160 24.24 12.91 -1.09
C GLU A 160 23.10 12.16 -0.37
N ALA A 161 23.41 11.44 0.72
CA ALA A 161 22.49 10.55 1.40
C ALA A 161 21.18 11.23 1.84
N GLY A 162 21.26 12.48 2.36
CA GLY A 162 20.09 13.25 2.80
C GLY A 162 19.17 13.61 1.63
N ALA A 163 19.74 14.13 0.53
CA ALA A 163 18.98 14.48 -0.66
C ALA A 163 18.36 13.22 -1.32
N PHE A 164 19.12 12.12 -1.35
CA PHE A 164 18.60 10.83 -1.80
C PHE A 164 17.41 10.36 -0.98
N ALA A 165 17.51 10.37 0.37
CA ALA A 165 16.44 9.92 1.25
C ALA A 165 15.14 10.73 1.06
N ILE A 166 15.25 12.06 0.96
CA ILE A 166 14.09 12.95 0.71
C ILE A 166 13.42 12.61 -0.62
N ALA A 167 14.21 12.61 -1.71
CA ALA A 167 13.69 12.38 -3.06
C ALA A 167 13.10 10.96 -3.22
N ALA A 168 13.76 9.94 -2.67
CA ALA A 168 13.27 8.57 -2.71
C ALA A 168 11.99 8.36 -1.90
N THR A 169 11.85 9.02 -0.75
CA THR A 169 10.62 8.99 0.06
C THR A 169 9.45 9.64 -0.67
N GLU A 170 9.68 10.79 -1.31
CA GLU A 170 8.67 11.47 -2.13
C GLU A 170 8.22 10.58 -3.30
N ALA A 171 9.18 10.06 -4.06
CA ALA A 171 8.89 9.15 -5.17
C ALA A 171 8.13 7.89 -4.71
N THR A 172 8.47 7.33 -3.55
CA THR A 172 7.79 6.14 -3.01
C THR A 172 6.33 6.43 -2.65
N LYS A 173 6.02 7.59 -2.05
CA LYS A 173 4.64 8.00 -1.75
C LYS A 173 3.79 8.15 -3.02
N ILE A 174 4.36 8.76 -4.06
CA ILE A 174 3.67 8.92 -5.36
C ILE A 174 3.49 7.56 -6.03
N ARG A 175 4.51 6.70 -6.00
CA ARG A 175 4.47 5.35 -6.54
C ARG A 175 3.26 4.56 -6.07
N GLN A 176 2.98 4.57 -4.75
CA GLN A 176 1.84 3.82 -4.18
C GLN A 176 0.51 4.23 -4.80
N ARG A 177 0.29 5.54 -5.03
CA ARG A 177 -0.91 6.03 -5.71
C ARG A 177 -0.94 5.61 -7.17
N MET A 178 0.17 5.77 -7.88
CA MET A 178 0.28 5.44 -9.30
C MET A 178 0.10 3.95 -9.58
N ASP A 179 0.71 3.06 -8.77
CA ASP A 179 0.52 1.61 -8.90
C ASP A 179 -0.98 1.26 -8.87
N SER A 180 -1.75 1.87 -7.95
CA SER A 180 -3.20 1.67 -7.87
C SER A 180 -3.95 2.19 -9.11
N VAL A 181 -3.60 3.37 -9.61
CA VAL A 181 -4.26 3.95 -10.80
C VAL A 181 -3.96 3.12 -12.05
N PHE A 182 -2.73 2.64 -12.26
CA PHE A 182 -2.41 1.79 -13.41
C PHE A 182 -3.17 0.46 -13.38
N VAL A 183 -3.35 -0.16 -12.21
CA VAL A 183 -4.17 -1.37 -12.08
C VAL A 183 -5.63 -1.10 -12.41
N VAL A 184 -6.21 0.03 -11.95
CA VAL A 184 -7.58 0.44 -12.30
C VAL A 184 -7.72 0.68 -13.80
N ARG A 185 -6.77 1.38 -14.42
CA ARG A 185 -6.79 1.65 -15.86
C ARG A 185 -6.76 0.36 -16.68
N ARG A 186 -5.89 -0.61 -16.30
CA ARG A 186 -5.88 -1.94 -16.93
C ARG A 186 -7.21 -2.67 -16.79
N ALA A 187 -7.81 -2.68 -15.61
CA ALA A 187 -9.09 -3.34 -15.37
C ALA A 187 -10.23 -2.73 -16.25
N ILE A 188 -10.18 -1.42 -16.47
CA ILE A 188 -11.14 -0.71 -17.31
C ILE A 188 -10.84 -0.89 -18.80
N ALA A 189 -9.61 -0.59 -19.24
CA ALA A 189 -9.23 -0.64 -20.66
C ALA A 189 -9.08 -2.07 -21.18
N GLY A 190 -8.67 -3.02 -20.35
CA GLY A 190 -8.38 -4.40 -20.74
C GLY A 190 -6.99 -4.59 -21.35
N HIS A 191 -6.15 -3.56 -21.32
CA HIS A 191 -4.75 -3.58 -21.79
C HIS A 191 -3.90 -2.59 -20.98
N PRO A 192 -2.56 -2.75 -20.96
CA PRO A 192 -1.66 -1.79 -20.32
C PRO A 192 -1.74 -0.41 -20.97
N ALA A 193 -1.58 0.64 -20.17
CA ALA A 193 -1.46 2.01 -20.66
C ALA A 193 -0.12 2.20 -21.39
N ALA A 194 -0.08 3.13 -22.37
CA ALA A 194 1.12 3.36 -23.17
C ALA A 194 2.34 3.79 -22.33
N GLU A 195 2.11 4.65 -21.32
CA GLU A 195 3.14 5.19 -20.42
C GLU A 195 3.53 4.21 -19.29
N GLU A 196 2.78 3.12 -19.12
CA GLU A 196 2.99 2.19 -18.01
C GLU A 196 4.35 1.49 -18.07
N LYS A 197 4.83 1.15 -19.27
CA LYS A 197 6.14 0.49 -19.45
C LYS A 197 7.29 1.39 -18.98
N GLU A 198 7.24 2.67 -19.30
CA GLU A 198 8.23 3.65 -18.87
C GLU A 198 8.18 3.84 -17.36
N TYR A 199 6.98 4.02 -16.81
CA TYR A 199 6.76 4.12 -15.36
C TYR A 199 7.34 2.91 -14.60
N VAL A 200 7.03 1.69 -15.04
CA VAL A 200 7.52 0.44 -14.40
C VAL A 200 9.05 0.36 -14.48
N GLY A 201 9.65 0.80 -15.57
CA GLY A 201 11.10 0.88 -15.71
C GLY A 201 11.73 1.80 -14.66
N LEU A 202 11.24 3.03 -14.53
CA LEU A 202 11.70 4.00 -13.54
C LEU A 202 11.44 3.55 -12.10
N ARG A 203 10.27 2.97 -11.85
CA ARG A 203 9.90 2.40 -10.56
C ARG A 203 10.88 1.32 -10.11
N ASN A 204 11.22 0.39 -10.99
CA ASN A 204 12.14 -0.70 -10.67
C ASN A 204 13.58 -0.17 -10.45
N GLN A 205 14.02 0.82 -11.20
CA GLN A 205 15.30 1.49 -10.95
C GLN A 205 15.34 2.18 -9.60
N LEU A 206 14.25 2.90 -9.22
CA LEU A 206 14.14 3.53 -7.90
C LEU A 206 14.21 2.50 -6.77
N LEU A 207 13.44 1.41 -6.88
CA LEU A 207 13.44 0.34 -5.88
C LEU A 207 14.82 -0.31 -5.73
N ALA A 208 15.52 -0.55 -6.84
CA ALA A 208 16.87 -1.10 -6.79
C ALA A 208 17.85 -0.15 -6.08
N LEU A 209 17.75 1.17 -6.32
CA LEU A 209 18.56 2.17 -5.62
C LEU A 209 18.24 2.23 -4.12
N VAL A 210 16.96 2.12 -3.75
CA VAL A 210 16.52 2.10 -2.35
C VAL A 210 17.06 0.86 -1.64
N GLU A 211 16.94 -0.32 -2.26
CA GLU A 211 17.47 -1.57 -1.70
C GLU A 211 19.01 -1.55 -1.58
N GLU A 212 19.70 -1.03 -2.59
CA GLU A 212 21.14 -0.86 -2.52
C GLU A 212 21.53 0.08 -1.37
N ALA A 213 20.85 1.22 -1.23
CA ALA A 213 21.09 2.15 -0.13
C ALA A 213 20.85 1.51 1.23
N ARG A 214 19.76 0.72 1.34
CA ARG A 214 19.40 -0.02 2.55
C ARG A 214 20.46 -1.08 2.91
N ALA A 215 20.89 -1.88 1.93
CA ALA A 215 21.90 -2.92 2.12
C ALA A 215 23.27 -2.37 2.54
N ARG A 216 23.61 -1.14 2.11
CA ARG A 216 24.87 -0.46 2.49
C ARG A 216 24.75 0.23 3.86
N ARG A 217 23.55 0.55 4.32
CA ARG A 217 23.36 1.30 5.56
C ARG A 217 23.82 0.49 6.78
N VAL A 218 24.70 1.10 7.54
CA VAL A 218 25.22 0.55 8.80
C VAL A 218 24.56 1.28 9.97
N VAL A 219 23.99 0.54 10.90
CA VAL A 219 23.40 1.09 12.14
C VAL A 219 24.31 0.73 13.31
N GLY A 220 25.01 1.73 13.83
CA GLY A 220 25.81 1.61 15.04
C GLY A 220 24.90 1.65 16.27
N VAL A 221 24.88 0.59 17.06
CA VAL A 221 24.11 0.53 18.31
C VAL A 221 24.99 0.95 19.46
N VAL A 222 24.65 2.07 20.11
CA VAL A 222 25.39 2.62 21.23
C VAL A 222 24.53 2.59 22.49
N LEU A 223 25.04 1.94 23.54
CA LEU A 223 24.40 1.90 24.84
C LEU A 223 24.93 3.02 25.73
N LYS A 224 24.06 3.92 26.19
CA LYS A 224 24.42 5.11 26.97
C LYS A 224 24.46 4.87 28.50
N SER A 225 24.09 3.69 28.98
CA SER A 225 24.16 3.37 30.40
C SER A 225 24.62 1.93 30.66
N GLY A 226 25.44 1.74 31.68
CA GLY A 226 26.24 0.55 31.91
C GLY A 226 25.55 -0.69 32.47
N GLY A 227 24.52 -1.18 31.78
CA GLY A 227 23.84 -2.44 32.10
C GLY A 227 23.59 -3.30 30.87
N ALA A 228 24.61 -3.57 30.10
CA ALA A 228 24.56 -3.65 28.67
C ALA A 228 24.23 -5.01 27.99
N GLY A 229 24.44 -6.15 28.64
CA GLY A 229 24.48 -7.44 27.91
C GLY A 229 23.24 -7.77 27.03
N PRO A 230 22.06 -8.01 27.63
CA PRO A 230 20.95 -8.53 26.81
C PRO A 230 20.31 -7.50 25.87
N LEU A 231 20.31 -6.21 26.27
CA LEU A 231 19.62 -5.16 25.48
C LEU A 231 20.39 -4.80 24.21
N SER A 232 21.73 -4.84 24.25
CA SER A 232 22.57 -4.68 23.09
C SER A 232 22.26 -5.73 22.03
N ASP A 233 22.22 -7.00 22.45
CA ASP A 233 21.94 -8.11 21.57
C ASP A 233 20.52 -8.03 20.98
N LEU A 234 19.55 -7.60 21.78
CA LEU A 234 18.18 -7.37 21.30
C LEU A 234 18.13 -6.28 20.25
N ALA A 235 18.82 -5.15 20.48
CA ALA A 235 18.85 -4.03 19.52
C ALA A 235 19.60 -4.41 18.24
N LEU A 236 20.76 -5.09 18.33
CA LEU A 236 21.51 -5.58 17.18
C LEU A 236 20.67 -6.59 16.35
N ASN A 237 19.98 -7.51 17.03
CA ASN A 237 19.11 -8.46 16.37
C ASN A 237 17.90 -7.78 15.71
N ALA A 238 17.34 -6.74 16.34
CA ALA A 238 16.26 -5.96 15.76
C ALA A 238 16.71 -5.24 14.48
N VAL A 239 17.89 -4.59 14.51
CA VAL A 239 18.50 -3.96 13.33
C VAL A 239 18.71 -4.98 12.20
N LYS A 240 19.24 -6.16 12.52
CA LYS A 240 19.46 -7.23 11.56
C LYS A 240 18.14 -7.74 10.93
N ARG A 241 17.08 -7.88 11.73
CA ARG A 241 15.74 -8.30 11.23
C ARG A 241 15.11 -7.28 10.29
N LEU A 242 15.46 -6.00 10.44
CA LEU A 242 15.08 -4.93 9.52
C LEU A 242 15.90 -4.93 8.22
N GLY A 243 16.78 -5.91 8.00
CA GLY A 243 17.62 -6.01 6.81
C GLY A 243 18.77 -4.99 6.76
N LEU A 244 19.10 -4.38 7.91
CA LEU A 244 20.20 -3.42 8.04
C LEU A 244 21.46 -4.11 8.57
N ARG A 245 22.62 -3.47 8.40
CA ARG A 245 23.90 -3.98 8.91
C ARG A 245 24.14 -3.44 10.31
N PRO A 246 24.02 -4.27 11.37
CA PRO A 246 24.32 -3.83 12.73
C PRO A 246 25.83 -3.67 12.94
N ASP A 247 26.20 -2.69 13.76
CA ASP A 247 27.56 -2.46 14.23
C ASP A 247 27.51 -1.97 15.68
N MET A 248 28.65 -2.03 16.37
CA MET A 248 28.83 -1.49 17.73
C MET A 248 29.57 -0.14 17.75
N ALA A 249 29.94 0.37 16.59
CA ALA A 249 30.71 1.60 16.47
C ALA A 249 29.81 2.84 16.45
N ALA A 250 30.14 3.83 17.27
CA ALA A 250 29.53 5.15 17.23
C ALA A 250 29.94 5.96 15.99
N CYS A 251 29.14 6.98 15.62
CA CYS A 251 29.47 7.89 14.54
C CYS A 251 30.86 8.52 14.68
N ALA A 252 31.26 8.87 15.89
CA ALA A 252 32.54 9.50 16.19
C ALA A 252 33.77 8.65 15.85
N THR A 253 33.62 7.33 15.71
CA THR A 253 34.71 6.40 15.41
C THR A 253 34.78 6.03 13.93
N ARG A 254 33.89 6.56 13.08
CA ARG A 254 33.81 6.23 11.65
C ARG A 254 34.63 7.17 10.79
N GLU A 255 35.18 6.65 9.70
CA GLU A 255 35.80 7.47 8.68
C GLU A 255 34.76 8.34 7.95
N ARG A 256 35.16 9.53 7.51
CA ARG A 256 34.25 10.51 6.87
C ARG A 256 33.50 9.96 5.66
N LYS A 257 34.12 9.05 4.89
CA LYS A 257 33.50 8.40 3.73
C LYS A 257 32.36 7.44 4.09
N ASP A 258 32.34 6.92 5.33
CA ASP A 258 31.36 5.94 5.78
C ASP A 258 30.19 6.61 6.53
N LEU A 259 30.26 7.95 6.75
CA LEU A 259 29.24 8.68 7.52
C LEU A 259 27.92 8.82 6.76
N SER A 260 27.95 8.87 5.42
CA SER A 260 26.75 9.07 4.61
C SER A 260 25.73 7.95 4.73
N ASP A 261 26.22 6.71 4.85
CA ASP A 261 25.38 5.51 4.94
C ASP A 261 25.34 4.94 6.38
N SER A 262 25.77 5.74 7.38
CA SER A 262 25.81 5.32 8.78
C SER A 262 24.81 6.06 9.64
N THR A 263 24.21 5.33 10.57
CA THR A 263 23.25 5.85 11.56
C THR A 263 23.68 5.36 12.93
N GLU A 264 23.70 6.24 13.92
CA GLU A 264 23.89 5.87 15.32
C GLU A 264 22.52 5.66 15.98
N LEU A 265 22.36 4.57 16.70
CA LEU A 265 21.18 4.24 17.47
C LEU A 265 21.55 4.21 18.95
N ASP A 266 21.23 5.28 19.63
CA ASP A 266 21.39 5.39 21.09
C ASP A 266 20.29 4.58 21.78
N VAL A 267 20.67 3.68 22.65
CA VAL A 267 19.76 2.85 23.43
C VAL A 267 19.96 3.20 24.91
N THR A 268 18.92 3.75 25.52
CA THR A 268 18.94 4.20 26.91
C THR A 268 17.85 3.48 27.70
N PRO A 269 18.21 2.52 28.57
CA PRO A 269 17.29 1.93 29.53
C PRO A 269 17.07 2.86 30.71
N GLU A 270 15.82 3.04 31.11
CA GLU A 270 15.44 3.73 32.35
C GLU A 270 14.71 2.75 33.26
N GLU A 271 15.19 2.60 34.48
CA GLU A 271 14.58 1.75 35.50
C GLU A 271 14.04 2.59 36.63
N LYS A 272 12.84 2.30 37.08
CA LYS A 272 12.24 2.89 38.27
C LYS A 272 11.60 1.83 39.12
N CYS A 273 12.16 1.59 40.31
CA CYS A 273 11.57 0.68 41.28
C CYS A 273 10.97 1.47 42.45
N THR A 274 9.76 1.10 42.86
CA THR A 274 9.02 1.70 43.97
C THR A 274 8.47 0.62 44.89
N GLU A 275 8.55 0.86 46.19
CA GLU A 275 7.88 0.07 47.19
C GLU A 275 6.42 0.55 47.33
N GLY A 276 5.48 -0.36 47.28
CA GLY A 276 4.05 -0.07 47.43
C GLY A 276 3.41 -1.00 48.47
N SER A 277 2.14 -0.77 48.77
CA SER A 277 1.36 -1.58 49.72
C SER A 277 1.24 -3.07 49.35
N LEU A 278 1.52 -3.42 48.10
CA LEU A 278 1.46 -4.79 47.54
C LEU A 278 2.87 -5.36 47.24
N GLY A 279 3.94 -4.72 47.72
CA GLY A 279 5.32 -5.12 47.51
C GLY A 279 6.09 -4.22 46.53
N GLU A 280 7.23 -4.71 46.07
CA GLU A 280 8.14 -4.02 45.18
C GLU A 280 7.62 -4.07 43.74
N ARG A 281 7.64 -2.91 43.06
CA ARG A 281 7.31 -2.76 41.66
C ARG A 281 8.45 -2.10 40.91
N CYS A 282 8.90 -2.72 39.82
CA CYS A 282 9.89 -2.14 38.92
C CYS A 282 9.27 -1.89 37.54
N GLU A 283 9.55 -0.73 37.01
CA GLU A 283 9.18 -0.33 35.64
C GLU A 283 10.47 -0.19 34.83
N VAL A 284 10.47 -0.72 33.63
CA VAL A 284 11.55 -0.56 32.65
C VAL A 284 11.01 0.13 31.43
N VAL A 285 11.69 1.19 31.00
CA VAL A 285 11.45 1.89 29.75
C VAL A 285 12.75 1.87 28.97
N VAL A 286 12.68 1.48 27.70
CA VAL A 286 13.85 1.57 26.80
C VAL A 286 13.58 2.65 25.78
N ARG A 287 14.37 3.71 25.81
CA ARG A 287 14.35 4.78 24.81
C ARG A 287 15.41 4.54 23.76
N LEU A 288 15.02 4.70 22.52
CA LEU A 288 15.89 4.63 21.35
C LEU A 288 15.88 5.96 20.63
N VAL A 289 17.04 6.48 20.34
CA VAL A 289 17.20 7.70 19.53
C VAL A 289 18.14 7.36 18.39
N ALA A 290 17.67 7.48 17.17
CA ALA A 290 18.48 7.29 15.99
C ALA A 290 18.92 8.65 15.43
N GLN A 291 20.17 8.76 15.01
CA GLN A 291 20.75 9.95 14.40
C GLN A 291 21.61 9.56 13.20
N ALA A 292 21.39 10.18 12.05
CA ALA A 292 22.25 10.01 10.90
C ALA A 292 23.64 10.57 11.18
N CYS A 293 24.70 9.81 10.94
CA CYS A 293 26.08 10.24 11.20
C CYS A 293 26.52 11.42 10.30
N SER A 294 25.88 11.62 9.16
CA SER A 294 26.06 12.78 8.29
C SER A 294 25.40 14.06 8.82
N GLY A 295 24.61 13.96 9.91
CA GLY A 295 23.83 15.06 10.48
C GLY A 295 22.45 15.23 9.84
N GLY A 296 21.59 16.02 10.49
CA GLY A 296 20.32 16.50 9.92
C GLY A 296 19.08 15.64 10.17
N ALA A 297 19.16 14.32 10.11
CA ALA A 297 18.01 13.44 10.33
C ALA A 297 18.12 12.72 11.69
N SER A 298 17.03 12.75 12.46
CA SER A 298 16.92 12.01 13.72
C SER A 298 15.52 11.47 13.92
N GLY A 299 15.39 10.40 14.68
CA GLY A 299 14.11 9.81 15.04
C GLY A 299 14.18 9.18 16.42
N ALA A 300 13.02 8.94 17.02
CA ALA A 300 12.92 8.36 18.36
C ALA A 300 11.88 7.24 18.38
N GLY A 301 12.19 6.19 19.14
CA GLY A 301 11.28 5.10 19.44
C GLY A 301 11.34 4.76 20.93
N THR A 302 10.28 4.21 21.46
CA THR A 302 10.23 3.83 22.88
C THR A 302 9.58 2.46 23.00
N VAL A 303 10.27 1.56 23.71
CA VAL A 303 9.61 0.33 24.19
C VAL A 303 8.64 0.74 25.29
N THR A 304 7.40 0.33 25.14
CA THR A 304 6.33 0.61 26.11
C THR A 304 6.73 0.12 27.49
N VAL A 305 6.38 0.91 28.53
CA VAL A 305 6.67 0.61 29.94
C VAL A 305 6.30 -0.83 30.27
N VAL A 306 7.28 -1.65 30.61
CA VAL A 306 7.07 -3.00 31.11
C VAL A 306 7.22 -3.02 32.64
N ARG A 307 6.34 -3.77 33.31
CA ARG A 307 6.24 -3.77 34.75
C ARG A 307 6.48 -5.16 35.33
N GLY A 308 7.36 -5.26 36.30
CA GLY A 308 7.55 -6.43 37.17
C GLY A 308 7.10 -6.12 38.58
N ALA A 309 6.54 -7.07 39.30
CA ALA A 309 6.16 -6.94 40.68
C ALA A 309 6.55 -8.19 41.47
N HIS A 310 7.02 -8.01 42.72
CA HIS A 310 7.30 -9.09 43.67
C HIS A 310 6.94 -8.65 45.08
N PRO A 311 6.35 -9.53 45.92
CA PRO A 311 5.87 -9.13 47.26
C PRO A 311 6.91 -8.55 48.21
N SER A 312 8.19 -8.97 48.09
CA SER A 312 9.21 -8.60 49.03
C SER A 312 10.62 -8.52 48.46
N ASP A 313 10.81 -8.69 47.16
CA ASP A 313 12.14 -8.79 46.56
C ASP A 313 12.24 -7.88 45.33
N ARG A 314 12.92 -6.76 45.50
CA ARG A 314 13.13 -5.75 44.46
C ARG A 314 13.90 -6.29 43.26
N GLU A 315 14.90 -7.15 43.50
CA GLU A 315 15.69 -7.70 42.40
C GLU A 315 14.89 -8.68 41.56
N LYS A 316 13.99 -9.46 42.17
CA LYS A 316 13.05 -10.30 41.43
C LYS A 316 12.00 -9.47 40.66
N ALA A 317 11.46 -8.41 41.28
CA ALA A 317 10.57 -7.48 40.59
C ALA A 317 11.25 -6.87 39.36
N ARG A 318 12.50 -6.47 39.49
CA ARG A 318 13.33 -5.95 38.40
C ARG A 318 13.53 -6.97 37.30
N ARG A 319 13.93 -8.20 37.62
CA ARG A 319 14.11 -9.28 36.65
C ARG A 319 12.82 -9.58 35.90
N LEU A 320 11.68 -9.66 36.58
CA LEU A 320 10.36 -9.86 35.96
C LEU A 320 9.94 -8.71 35.04
N ALA A 321 10.40 -7.47 35.26
CA ALA A 321 10.21 -6.37 34.33
C ALA A 321 11.06 -6.57 33.06
N TRP A 322 12.35 -6.90 33.23
CA TRP A 322 13.26 -7.13 32.12
C TRP A 322 12.85 -8.32 31.24
N ASP A 323 12.37 -9.41 31.81
CA ASP A 323 11.90 -10.59 31.07
C ASP A 323 10.74 -10.28 30.13
N LYS A 324 10.04 -9.15 30.31
CA LYS A 324 8.96 -8.67 29.47
C LYS A 324 9.44 -7.77 28.31
N VAL A 325 10.71 -7.38 28.29
CA VAL A 325 11.29 -6.65 27.14
C VAL A 325 11.52 -7.65 26.02
N THR A 326 10.56 -7.78 25.13
CA THR A 326 10.61 -8.76 24.03
C THR A 326 11.36 -8.22 22.82
N VAL A 327 11.90 -9.14 22.01
CA VAL A 327 12.54 -8.80 20.73
C VAL A 327 11.59 -8.01 19.83
N GLN A 328 10.32 -8.38 19.79
CA GLN A 328 9.30 -7.70 18.96
C GLN A 328 9.08 -6.25 19.42
N ALA A 329 9.03 -6.00 20.74
CA ALA A 329 8.87 -4.64 21.26
C ALA A 329 10.09 -3.77 20.93
N VAL A 330 11.30 -4.32 21.05
CA VAL A 330 12.53 -3.62 20.65
C VAL A 330 12.59 -3.39 19.15
N GLU A 331 12.20 -4.36 18.34
CA GLU A 331 12.14 -4.23 16.86
C GLU A 331 11.16 -3.11 16.44
N ALA A 332 9.97 -3.05 17.04
CA ALA A 332 9.02 -1.99 16.77
C ALA A 332 9.60 -0.61 17.13
N ALA A 333 10.23 -0.48 18.31
CA ALA A 333 10.84 0.76 18.75
C ALA A 333 12.06 1.17 17.89
N VAL A 334 12.88 0.21 17.44
CA VAL A 334 13.97 0.46 16.47
C VAL A 334 13.41 0.95 15.14
N ARG A 335 12.33 0.32 14.64
CA ARG A 335 11.67 0.75 13.42
C ARG A 335 11.17 2.19 13.54
N ASP A 336 10.49 2.52 14.63
CA ASP A 336 9.99 3.88 14.88
C ASP A 336 11.13 4.89 14.98
N ALA A 337 12.24 4.56 15.67
CA ALA A 337 13.40 5.42 15.75
C ALA A 337 14.07 5.67 14.40
N LEU A 338 14.09 4.67 13.53
CA LEU A 338 14.69 4.75 12.19
C LEU A 338 13.75 5.34 11.12
N LYS A 339 12.46 5.50 11.41
CA LYS A 339 11.42 5.92 10.47
C LYS A 339 11.72 7.24 9.75
N GLY A 340 12.31 8.22 10.46
CA GLY A 340 12.73 9.51 9.88
C GLY A 340 14.06 9.47 9.11
N ILE A 341 14.77 8.35 9.16
CA ILE A 341 16.13 8.19 8.59
C ILE A 341 16.12 7.15 7.47
N LEU A 342 15.27 6.13 7.59
CA LEU A 342 15.05 5.13 6.55
C LEU A 342 14.00 5.61 5.56
N ILE A 343 14.17 5.23 4.31
CA ILE A 343 13.15 5.38 3.29
C ILE A 343 12.06 4.38 3.61
N GLU A 344 10.85 4.85 3.95
CA GLU A 344 9.69 3.99 4.15
C GLU A 344 9.20 3.44 2.79
N GLU A 345 8.91 2.14 2.76
CA GLU A 345 8.28 1.47 1.61
C GLU A 345 6.77 1.76 1.55
#